data_b39093914a190a692a3ab18cd7e516c2
#
_entry.id   b39093914a190a692a3ab18cd7e516c2
#
_cell.length_a   1.000
_cell.length_b   1.000
_cell.length_c   1.000
_cell.angle_alpha   90.00
_cell.angle_beta   90.00
_cell.angle_gamma   90.00
#
_symmetry.space_group_name_H-M   'P 1'
#
loop_
_entity.id
_entity.type
_entity.pdbx_description
1 polymer ?
#
loop_
_entity_poly.entity_id
_entity_poly.type
_entity_poly.pdbx_seq_one_letter_code
_entity_poly.pdbx_strand_id
1 'polypeptide(L)'
;MNFNTIPEALQDLKQGKIILVTDDPDRENEGDFICAAEFATTENINFMATHGKGLICMPMSEAFVQKLQFPQMVQHNTDNHETAFTVSIDHVSTSTGISAAERSITAMACVDDHAKAEDFRRPGHMFPLLAKKNGVLERNGHTEATVDLCRLAGLKECGLCCEIMREDGTMMRTAELAKLAERFQIKFITIRDLQEYRCLLYT
;
A
#
# COMPACT_ATOMS: atom_id res chain seq x y z
N MET A 1 17.32 -7.23 -16.63
CA MET A 1 16.46 -6.25 -15.95
C MET A 1 17.10 -5.98 -14.61
N ASN A 2 17.35 -4.74 -14.25
CA ASN A 2 17.97 -4.42 -12.96
C ASN A 2 16.90 -3.79 -12.05
N PHE A 3 16.58 -4.47 -10.95
CA PHE A 3 15.79 -3.88 -9.89
C PHE A 3 16.66 -2.91 -9.07
N ASN A 4 16.01 -1.95 -8.45
CA ASN A 4 16.67 -1.07 -7.49
C ASN A 4 16.88 -1.82 -6.16
N THR A 5 17.81 -1.32 -5.35
CA THR A 5 18.04 -1.86 -4.01
C THR A 5 16.97 -1.41 -3.03
N ILE A 6 16.75 -2.19 -1.97
CA ILE A 6 15.80 -1.81 -0.91
C ILE A 6 16.18 -0.47 -0.28
N PRO A 7 17.45 -0.17 0.09
CA PRO A 7 17.83 1.14 0.60
C PRO A 7 17.47 2.32 -0.31
N GLU A 8 17.60 2.19 -1.64
CA GLU A 8 17.19 3.23 -2.59
C GLU A 8 15.67 3.48 -2.53
N ALA A 9 14.87 2.41 -2.50
CA ALA A 9 13.42 2.51 -2.39
C ALA A 9 12.98 3.13 -1.05
N LEU A 10 13.62 2.74 0.06
CA LEU A 10 13.38 3.34 1.38
C LEU A 10 13.70 4.84 1.40
N GLN A 11 14.77 5.26 0.72
CA GLN A 11 15.13 6.67 0.61
C GLN A 11 14.07 7.48 -0.14
N ASP A 12 13.50 6.93 -1.23
CA ASP A 12 12.42 7.58 -1.98
C ASP A 12 11.12 7.64 -1.17
N LEU A 13 10.75 6.57 -0.45
CA LEU A 13 9.60 6.59 0.46
C LEU A 13 9.72 7.67 1.55
N LYS A 14 10.90 7.84 2.16
CA LYS A 14 11.18 8.91 3.13
C LYS A 14 10.98 10.31 2.57
N GLN A 15 11.14 10.47 1.27
CA GLN A 15 10.93 11.74 0.55
C GLN A 15 9.48 11.92 0.06
N GLY A 16 8.58 11.01 0.41
CA GLY A 16 7.18 11.05 0.00
C GLY A 16 6.93 10.62 -1.45
N LYS A 17 7.90 9.96 -2.08
CA LYS A 17 7.75 9.48 -3.45
C LYS A 17 7.04 8.12 -3.48
N ILE A 18 6.39 7.85 -4.60
CA ILE A 18 5.85 6.54 -4.95
C ILE A 18 7.01 5.63 -5.39
N ILE A 19 6.94 4.36 -4.98
CA ILE A 19 7.78 3.28 -5.50
C ILE A 19 6.91 2.22 -6.18
N LEU A 20 7.51 1.34 -6.98
CA LEU A 20 6.86 0.20 -7.60
C LEU A 20 7.41 -1.08 -6.98
N VAL A 21 6.52 -1.98 -6.60
CA VAL A 21 6.87 -3.27 -6.00
C VAL A 21 6.17 -4.38 -6.76
N THR A 22 6.89 -5.44 -7.13
CA THR A 22 6.31 -6.64 -7.73
C THR A 22 6.47 -7.84 -6.82
N ASP A 23 5.48 -8.72 -6.83
CA ASP A 23 5.53 -9.99 -6.12
C ASP A 23 6.11 -11.11 -6.99
N ASP A 24 6.09 -12.33 -6.46
CA ASP A 24 6.62 -13.52 -7.13
C ASP A 24 5.73 -13.90 -8.33
N PRO A 25 6.30 -14.30 -9.48
CA PRO A 25 5.55 -14.83 -10.61
C PRO A 25 4.65 -16.04 -10.28
N ASP A 26 4.99 -16.80 -9.24
CA ASP A 26 4.20 -17.95 -8.78
C ASP A 26 3.08 -17.56 -7.80
N ARG A 27 2.96 -16.26 -7.43
CA ARG A 27 1.89 -15.74 -6.58
C ARG A 27 0.81 -15.03 -7.43
N GLU A 28 0.74 -13.71 -7.42
CA GLU A 28 -0.17 -12.91 -8.26
C GLU A 28 0.49 -12.52 -9.58
N ASN A 29 1.83 -12.41 -9.56
CA ASN A 29 2.63 -11.92 -10.66
C ASN A 29 2.18 -10.50 -11.09
N GLU A 30 1.97 -9.64 -10.11
CA GLU A 30 1.48 -8.28 -10.28
C GLU A 30 2.47 -7.25 -9.74
N GLY A 31 2.22 -6.00 -10.03
CA GLY A 31 2.97 -4.88 -9.48
C GLY A 31 2.05 -3.82 -8.95
N ASP A 32 2.42 -3.26 -7.79
CA ASP A 32 1.72 -2.18 -7.15
C ASP A 32 2.56 -0.92 -7.08
N PHE A 33 1.90 0.23 -7.23
CA PHE A 33 2.43 1.48 -6.71
C PHE A 33 2.25 1.51 -5.19
N ILE A 34 3.31 1.88 -4.48
CA ILE A 34 3.29 2.02 -3.02
C ILE A 34 3.76 3.41 -2.63
N CYS A 35 3.08 4.05 -1.67
CA CYS A 35 3.56 5.22 -0.95
C CYS A 35 3.19 5.15 0.53
N ALA A 36 3.92 5.87 1.40
CA ALA A 36 3.56 5.95 2.80
C ALA A 36 2.32 6.84 3.00
N ALA A 37 1.46 6.49 3.96
CA ALA A 37 0.21 7.22 4.22
C ALA A 37 0.45 8.66 4.71
N GLU A 38 1.59 8.94 5.35
CA GLU A 38 2.02 10.29 5.73
C GLU A 38 2.21 11.20 4.51
N PHE A 39 2.42 10.63 3.33
CA PHE A 39 2.59 11.31 2.05
C PHE A 39 1.51 10.95 1.03
N ALA A 40 0.33 10.52 1.50
CA ALA A 40 -0.84 10.24 0.65
C ALA A 40 -1.46 11.54 0.13
N THR A 41 -0.68 12.38 -0.55
CA THR A 41 -1.14 13.65 -1.11
C THR A 41 -2.16 13.43 -2.22
N THR A 42 -2.91 14.48 -2.56
CA THR A 42 -3.83 14.45 -3.70
C THR A 42 -3.13 14.03 -4.98
N GLU A 43 -1.91 14.50 -5.21
CA GLU A 43 -1.10 14.19 -6.38
C GLU A 43 -0.71 12.72 -6.43
N ASN A 44 -0.26 12.15 -5.30
CA ASN A 44 0.12 10.73 -5.22
C ASN A 44 -1.09 9.82 -5.44
N ILE A 45 -2.23 10.11 -4.82
CA ILE A 45 -3.47 9.35 -5.03
C ILE A 45 -3.96 9.48 -6.47
N ASN A 46 -3.94 10.69 -7.04
CA ASN A 46 -4.33 10.90 -8.43
C ASN A 46 -3.39 10.16 -9.40
N PHE A 47 -2.08 10.13 -9.10
CA PHE A 47 -1.11 9.34 -9.86
C PHE A 47 -1.44 7.85 -9.83
N MET A 48 -1.69 7.28 -8.64
CA MET A 48 -2.08 5.87 -8.48
C MET A 48 -3.37 5.55 -9.24
N ALA A 49 -4.40 6.37 -9.10
CA ALA A 49 -5.68 6.18 -9.78
C ALA A 49 -5.54 6.25 -11.32
N THR A 50 -4.72 7.17 -11.82
CA THR A 50 -4.54 7.39 -13.26
C THR A 50 -3.68 6.31 -13.91
N HIS A 51 -2.60 5.92 -13.27
CA HIS A 51 -1.57 5.06 -13.86
C HIS A 51 -1.58 3.63 -13.33
N GLY A 52 -2.12 3.39 -12.13
CA GLY A 52 -2.36 2.05 -11.60
C GLY A 52 -3.67 1.48 -12.09
N LYS A 53 -4.76 2.22 -11.93
CA LYS A 53 -6.14 1.83 -12.28
C LYS A 53 -6.71 0.72 -11.40
N GLY A 54 -5.92 0.20 -10.45
CA GLY A 54 -6.31 -0.80 -9.48
C GLY A 54 -7.13 -0.23 -8.32
N LEU A 55 -7.38 -1.05 -7.32
CA LEU A 55 -8.03 -0.62 -6.08
C LEU A 55 -7.00 0.04 -5.16
N ILE A 56 -7.17 1.32 -4.84
CA ILE A 56 -6.30 1.96 -3.86
C ILE A 56 -6.65 1.42 -2.47
N CYS A 57 -5.80 0.53 -1.96
CA CYS A 57 -5.91 -0.05 -0.63
C CYS A 57 -4.95 0.66 0.35
N MET A 58 -5.21 0.47 1.64
CA MET A 58 -4.46 1.13 2.71
C MET A 58 -3.93 0.12 3.73
N PRO A 59 -2.86 -0.63 3.40
CA PRO A 59 -2.20 -1.52 4.34
C PRO A 59 -1.72 -0.82 5.60
N MET A 60 -2.02 -1.40 6.76
CA MET A 60 -1.62 -0.86 8.06
C MET A 60 -1.34 -1.96 9.07
N SER A 61 -0.56 -1.62 10.09
CA SER A 61 -0.27 -2.53 11.20
C SER A 61 -1.48 -2.75 12.09
N GLU A 62 -1.45 -3.84 12.86
CA GLU A 62 -2.48 -4.17 13.85
C GLU A 62 -2.72 -3.02 14.84
N ALA A 63 -1.66 -2.27 15.22
CA ALA A 63 -1.77 -1.14 16.13
C ALA A 63 -2.70 -0.03 15.57
N PHE A 64 -2.62 0.28 14.27
CA PHE A 64 -3.52 1.24 13.62
C PHE A 64 -4.95 0.71 13.53
N VAL A 65 -5.13 -0.54 13.12
CA VAL A 65 -6.45 -1.18 13.03
C VAL A 65 -7.15 -1.17 14.38
N GLN A 66 -6.43 -1.50 15.47
CA GLN A 66 -6.98 -1.49 16.83
C GLN A 66 -7.28 -0.07 17.32
N LYS A 67 -6.32 0.87 17.14
CA LYS A 67 -6.50 2.29 17.52
C LYS A 67 -7.76 2.89 16.89
N LEU A 68 -7.95 2.63 15.59
CA LEU A 68 -9.05 3.20 14.79
C LEU A 68 -10.30 2.31 14.77
N GLN A 69 -10.25 1.16 15.47
CA GLN A 69 -11.36 0.21 15.61
C GLN A 69 -11.97 -0.18 14.25
N PHE A 70 -11.14 -0.55 13.29
CA PHE A 70 -11.58 -1.02 11.98
C PHE A 70 -11.86 -2.52 12.02
N PRO A 71 -13.14 -2.97 12.02
CA PRO A 71 -13.48 -4.38 12.02
C PRO A 71 -13.16 -5.03 10.67
N GLN A 72 -12.89 -6.33 10.69
CA GLN A 72 -12.77 -7.09 9.45
C GLN A 72 -14.05 -6.98 8.62
N MET A 73 -13.91 -6.90 7.30
CA MET A 73 -15.03 -6.76 6.36
C MET A 73 -15.96 -7.97 6.42
N VAL A 74 -15.41 -9.16 6.66
CA VAL A 74 -16.14 -10.43 6.76
C VAL A 74 -15.69 -11.22 7.98
N GLN A 75 -16.61 -12.00 8.57
CA GLN A 75 -16.28 -12.90 9.68
C GLN A 75 -15.50 -14.13 9.22
N HIS A 76 -15.73 -14.57 7.99
CA HIS A 76 -15.06 -15.72 7.39
C HIS A 76 -14.45 -15.28 6.05
N ASN A 77 -13.12 -15.16 6.03
CA ASN A 77 -12.39 -14.77 4.83
C ASN A 77 -12.23 -15.98 3.90
N THR A 78 -12.68 -15.84 2.66
CA THR A 78 -12.59 -16.86 1.59
C THR A 78 -11.75 -16.37 0.40
N ASP A 79 -11.02 -15.27 0.58
CA ASP A 79 -10.11 -14.75 -0.44
C ASP A 79 -8.98 -15.74 -0.73
N ASN A 80 -8.60 -15.90 -2.00
CA ASN A 80 -7.58 -16.85 -2.43
C ASN A 80 -6.20 -16.62 -1.78
N HIS A 81 -5.89 -15.38 -1.43
CA HIS A 81 -4.64 -14.97 -0.80
C HIS A 81 -4.81 -14.52 0.65
N GLU A 82 -6.01 -14.72 1.21
CA GLU A 82 -6.37 -14.36 2.59
C GLU A 82 -6.13 -12.87 2.92
N THR A 83 -6.30 -11.98 1.94
CA THR A 83 -6.14 -10.54 2.14
C THR A 83 -7.15 -10.03 3.18
N ALA A 84 -6.64 -9.49 4.27
CA ALA A 84 -7.46 -9.15 5.43
C ALA A 84 -8.07 -7.74 5.28
N PHE A 85 -9.06 -7.61 4.40
CA PHE A 85 -9.85 -6.39 4.27
C PHE A 85 -10.59 -6.06 5.56
N THR A 86 -10.49 -4.82 5.99
CA THR A 86 -11.39 -4.24 6.98
C THR A 86 -12.54 -3.52 6.27
N VAL A 87 -13.54 -3.06 7.01
CA VAL A 87 -14.57 -2.19 6.42
C VAL A 87 -13.94 -0.97 5.79
N SER A 88 -14.47 -0.54 4.63
CA SER A 88 -14.03 0.67 3.95
C SER A 88 -14.43 1.92 4.74
N ILE A 89 -13.68 3.00 4.57
CA ILE A 89 -13.80 4.21 5.38
C ILE A 89 -13.75 5.49 4.55
N ASP A 90 -14.33 6.56 5.08
CA ASP A 90 -14.10 7.95 4.68
C ASP A 90 -13.97 8.82 5.92
N HIS A 91 -13.10 9.83 5.89
CA HIS A 91 -13.03 10.80 6.97
C HIS A 91 -14.33 11.63 7.04
N VAL A 92 -14.79 11.96 8.25
CA VAL A 92 -16.08 12.67 8.47
C VAL A 92 -16.17 14.03 7.80
N SER A 93 -15.05 14.68 7.49
CA SER A 93 -15.03 15.98 6.80
C SER A 93 -15.19 15.89 5.28
N THR A 94 -15.15 14.67 4.69
CA THR A 94 -15.32 14.50 3.25
C THR A 94 -16.80 14.60 2.84
N SER A 95 -17.07 14.89 1.57
CA SER A 95 -18.42 14.88 1.02
C SER A 95 -18.77 13.49 0.47
N THR A 96 -18.36 13.17 -0.76
CA THR A 96 -18.55 11.84 -1.37
C THR A 96 -17.42 10.86 -1.05
N GLY A 97 -16.23 11.33 -0.68
CA GLY A 97 -15.08 10.51 -0.29
C GLY A 97 -14.21 9.98 -1.42
N ILE A 98 -14.68 10.01 -2.68
CA ILE A 98 -14.02 9.29 -3.81
C ILE A 98 -12.95 10.12 -4.54
N SER A 99 -13.02 11.44 -4.53
CA SER A 99 -12.01 12.25 -5.22
C SER A 99 -10.61 12.00 -4.68
N ALA A 100 -9.56 12.23 -5.48
CA ALA A 100 -8.18 12.08 -5.00
C ALA A 100 -7.92 12.96 -3.78
N ALA A 101 -8.47 14.18 -3.73
CA ALA A 101 -8.35 15.08 -2.59
C ALA A 101 -9.03 14.51 -1.32
N GLU A 102 -10.22 13.93 -1.45
CA GLU A 102 -10.95 13.40 -0.29
C GLU A 102 -10.34 12.07 0.20
N ARG A 103 -9.85 11.22 -0.70
CA ARG A 103 -9.09 10.03 -0.32
C ARG A 103 -7.77 10.41 0.37
N SER A 104 -7.11 11.50 -0.07
CA SER A 104 -5.94 12.08 0.61
C SER A 104 -6.27 12.50 2.05
N ILE A 105 -7.36 13.23 2.24
CA ILE A 105 -7.84 13.62 3.59
C ILE A 105 -8.03 12.38 4.45
N THR A 106 -8.71 11.35 3.94
CA THR A 106 -8.99 10.13 4.69
C THR A 106 -7.70 9.38 5.05
N ALA A 107 -6.79 9.19 4.07
CA ALA A 107 -5.56 8.44 4.29
C ALA A 107 -4.62 9.14 5.29
N MET A 108 -4.41 10.45 5.14
CA MET A 108 -3.54 11.23 6.02
C MET A 108 -4.13 11.35 7.42
N ALA A 109 -5.46 11.45 7.56
CA ALA A 109 -6.12 11.45 8.85
C ALA A 109 -5.91 10.14 9.64
N CYS A 110 -5.84 8.98 8.98
CA CYS A 110 -5.57 7.70 9.66
C CYS A 110 -4.23 7.67 10.39
N VAL A 111 -3.25 8.39 9.90
CA VAL A 111 -1.90 8.43 10.48
C VAL A 111 -1.67 9.66 11.38
N ASP A 112 -2.68 10.48 11.60
CA ASP A 112 -2.62 11.54 12.62
C ASP A 112 -2.53 10.94 14.02
N ASP A 113 -1.66 11.51 14.87
CA ASP A 113 -1.46 10.98 16.22
C ASP A 113 -2.71 11.12 17.10
N HIS A 114 -3.57 12.09 16.79
CA HIS A 114 -4.82 12.36 17.50
C HIS A 114 -6.03 11.68 16.86
N ALA A 115 -5.85 10.95 15.73
CA ALA A 115 -6.93 10.25 15.05
C ALA A 115 -7.67 9.27 15.97
N LYS A 116 -9.00 9.26 15.87
CA LYS A 116 -9.91 8.43 16.66
C LYS A 116 -10.87 7.67 15.74
N ALA A 117 -11.49 6.63 16.26
CA ALA A 117 -12.43 5.78 15.51
C ALA A 117 -13.64 6.57 14.96
N GLU A 118 -14.13 7.56 15.72
CA GLU A 118 -15.25 8.42 15.34
C GLU A 118 -14.96 9.42 14.22
N ASP A 119 -13.69 9.63 13.87
CA ASP A 119 -13.29 10.50 12.76
C ASP A 119 -13.58 9.87 11.40
N PHE A 120 -13.98 8.59 11.37
CA PHE A 120 -14.16 7.82 10.14
C PHE A 120 -15.58 7.26 10.02
N ARG A 121 -16.26 7.62 8.92
CA ARG A 121 -17.51 7.00 8.49
C ARG A 121 -17.23 5.62 7.89
N ARG A 122 -18.18 4.70 8.02
CA ARG A 122 -18.17 3.33 7.50
C ARG A 122 -19.52 3.01 6.88
N PRO A 123 -19.60 2.50 5.63
CA PRO A 123 -18.51 2.30 4.67
C PRO A 123 -18.01 3.60 4.06
N GLY A 124 -16.93 3.51 3.24
CA GLY A 124 -16.35 4.63 2.51
C GLY A 124 -15.58 4.18 1.28
N HIS A 125 -14.63 4.98 0.81
CA HIS A 125 -13.92 4.80 -0.46
C HIS A 125 -12.41 4.52 -0.29
N MET A 126 -11.92 4.42 0.95
CA MET A 126 -10.59 3.91 1.26
C MET A 126 -10.71 2.53 1.92
N PHE A 127 -9.81 1.61 1.59
CA PHE A 127 -9.89 0.20 1.96
C PHE A 127 -8.71 -0.20 2.85
N PRO A 128 -8.82 -0.06 4.20
CA PRO A 128 -7.76 -0.50 5.08
C PRO A 128 -7.58 -2.02 5.03
N LEU A 129 -6.32 -2.46 5.01
CA LEU A 129 -5.93 -3.87 5.04
C LEU A 129 -5.08 -4.13 6.29
N LEU A 130 -5.42 -5.17 7.04
CA LEU A 130 -4.62 -5.60 8.18
C LEU A 130 -3.43 -6.44 7.72
N ALA A 131 -2.21 -5.92 7.86
CA ALA A 131 -1.00 -6.67 7.56
C ALA A 131 -0.69 -7.71 8.66
N LYS A 132 -0.08 -8.83 8.26
CA LYS A 132 0.44 -9.83 9.20
C LYS A 132 1.55 -9.23 10.06
N LYS A 133 1.63 -9.64 11.32
CA LYS A 133 2.53 -9.07 12.32
C LYS A 133 4.00 -9.14 11.92
N ASN A 134 4.41 -10.27 11.34
CA ASN A 134 5.79 -10.48 10.90
C ASN A 134 6.04 -10.01 9.43
N GLY A 135 5.08 -9.27 8.85
CA GLY A 135 5.22 -8.68 7.53
C GLY A 135 5.48 -9.70 6.41
N VAL A 136 6.35 -9.35 5.46
CA VAL A 136 6.65 -10.20 4.29
C VAL A 136 7.30 -11.54 4.63
N LEU A 137 7.80 -11.72 5.85
CA LEU A 137 8.32 -13.02 6.33
C LEU A 137 7.21 -13.98 6.77
N GLU A 138 5.99 -13.48 6.97
CA GLU A 138 4.81 -14.29 7.32
C GLU A 138 3.88 -14.47 6.09
N ARG A 139 3.66 -13.40 5.32
CA ARG A 139 2.88 -13.42 4.08
C ARG A 139 3.55 -12.50 3.05
N ASN A 140 3.95 -13.07 1.92
CA ASN A 140 4.73 -12.39 0.87
C ASN A 140 3.85 -11.56 -0.09
N GLY A 141 2.90 -10.78 0.45
CA GLY A 141 1.99 -9.94 -0.31
C GLY A 141 2.33 -8.45 -0.26
N HIS A 142 1.72 -7.66 -1.17
CA HIS A 142 1.88 -6.20 -1.24
C HIS A 142 1.39 -5.51 0.04
N THR A 143 0.37 -6.06 0.73
CA THR A 143 -0.11 -5.60 2.04
C THR A 143 1.02 -5.55 3.06
N GLU A 144 1.71 -6.67 3.24
CA GLU A 144 2.82 -6.80 4.17
C GLU A 144 4.04 -6.00 3.72
N ALA A 145 4.32 -6.00 2.41
CA ALA A 145 5.43 -5.23 1.84
C ALA A 145 5.27 -3.73 2.12
N THR A 146 4.07 -3.19 1.96
CA THR A 146 3.77 -1.78 2.23
C THR A 146 4.08 -1.41 3.68
N VAL A 147 3.60 -2.21 4.65
CA VAL A 147 3.82 -1.94 6.07
C VAL A 147 5.28 -2.09 6.46
N ASP A 148 5.97 -3.13 5.96
CA ASP A 148 7.40 -3.35 6.22
C ASP A 148 8.26 -2.22 5.65
N LEU A 149 7.98 -1.77 4.43
CA LEU A 149 8.70 -0.66 3.81
C LEU A 149 8.52 0.65 4.59
N CYS A 150 7.30 0.94 5.05
CA CYS A 150 7.05 2.09 5.91
C CYS A 150 7.83 1.98 7.23
N ARG A 151 7.79 0.82 7.89
CA ARG A 151 8.53 0.54 9.14
C ARG A 151 10.04 0.71 8.94
N LEU A 152 10.62 0.10 7.91
CA LEU A 152 12.05 0.17 7.59
C LEU A 152 12.50 1.58 7.20
N ALA A 153 11.60 2.37 6.60
CA ALA A 153 11.83 3.77 6.32
C ALA A 153 11.76 4.67 7.57
N GLY A 154 11.36 4.15 8.73
CA GLY A 154 11.16 4.94 9.95
C GLY A 154 9.91 5.83 9.89
N LEU A 155 8.94 5.46 9.06
CA LEU A 155 7.65 6.10 8.90
C LEU A 155 6.57 5.35 9.70
N LYS A 156 5.38 5.92 9.80
CA LYS A 156 4.23 5.25 10.42
C LYS A 156 3.86 4.00 9.62
N GLU A 157 3.54 2.92 10.30
CA GLU A 157 3.27 1.59 9.73
C GLU A 157 1.92 1.53 9.01
N CYS A 158 1.75 2.44 8.07
CA CYS A 158 0.58 2.58 7.22
C CYS A 158 0.99 3.19 5.88
N GLY A 159 0.51 2.62 4.79
CA GLY A 159 0.78 3.12 3.44
C GLY A 159 -0.40 2.90 2.51
N LEU A 160 -0.22 3.25 1.26
CA LEU A 160 -1.14 2.97 0.17
C LEU A 160 -0.50 1.98 -0.79
N CYS A 161 -1.28 1.08 -1.35
CA CYS A 161 -0.90 0.25 -2.49
C CYS A 161 -2.01 0.27 -3.55
N CYS A 162 -1.63 0.12 -4.82
CA CYS A 162 -2.57 0.12 -5.94
C CYS A 162 -1.99 -0.72 -7.06
N GLU A 163 -2.72 -1.74 -7.48
CA GLU A 163 -2.35 -2.64 -8.56
C GLU A 163 -2.26 -1.89 -9.90
N ILE A 164 -1.43 -2.39 -10.81
CA ILE A 164 -1.14 -1.73 -12.09
C ILE A 164 -1.69 -2.55 -13.25
N MET A 165 -2.69 -1.98 -13.94
CA MET A 165 -3.32 -2.57 -15.11
C MET A 165 -2.83 -1.94 -16.41
N ARG A 166 -2.87 -2.74 -17.48
CA ARG A 166 -2.71 -2.27 -18.88
C ARG A 166 -3.90 -1.42 -19.32
N GLU A 167 -3.79 -0.84 -20.52
CA GLU A 167 -4.88 -0.09 -21.15
C GLU A 167 -6.09 -0.98 -21.49
N ASP A 168 -5.87 -2.27 -21.75
CA ASP A 168 -6.92 -3.24 -22.03
C ASP A 168 -7.60 -3.82 -20.77
N GLY A 169 -7.18 -3.37 -19.56
CA GLY A 169 -7.70 -3.80 -18.28
C GLY A 169 -7.07 -5.09 -17.73
N THR A 170 -6.14 -5.71 -18.44
CA THR A 170 -5.37 -6.86 -17.90
C THR A 170 -4.20 -6.39 -17.05
N MET A 171 -3.66 -7.27 -16.18
CA MET A 171 -2.58 -6.88 -15.27
C MET A 171 -1.25 -6.73 -15.99
N MET A 172 -0.50 -5.64 -15.69
CA MET A 172 0.88 -5.48 -16.15
C MET A 172 1.77 -6.53 -15.51
N ARG A 173 2.76 -7.01 -16.29
CA ARG A 173 3.75 -7.98 -15.83
C ARG A 173 5.14 -7.34 -15.75
N THR A 174 6.06 -8.00 -15.07
CA THR A 174 7.38 -7.47 -14.68
C THR A 174 8.11 -6.71 -15.80
N ALA A 175 8.10 -7.21 -17.05
CA ALA A 175 8.79 -6.55 -18.17
C ALA A 175 8.17 -5.20 -18.56
N GLU A 176 6.85 -5.05 -18.40
CA GLU A 176 6.13 -3.81 -18.69
C GLU A 176 6.22 -2.85 -17.50
N LEU A 177 6.16 -3.40 -16.28
CA LEU A 177 6.35 -2.64 -15.03
C LEU A 177 7.73 -1.97 -15.00
N ALA A 178 8.78 -2.66 -15.48
CA ALA A 178 10.12 -2.06 -15.60
C ALA A 178 10.14 -0.85 -16.54
N LYS A 179 9.46 -0.94 -17.69
CA LYS A 179 9.35 0.21 -18.62
C LYS A 179 8.55 1.36 -18.01
N LEU A 180 7.51 1.02 -17.24
CA LEU A 180 6.70 2.02 -16.53
C LEU A 180 7.53 2.73 -15.46
N ALA A 181 8.30 1.98 -14.67
CA ALA A 181 9.20 2.50 -13.66
C ALA A 181 10.26 3.44 -14.27
N GLU A 182 10.86 3.05 -15.40
CA GLU A 182 11.80 3.88 -16.15
C GLU A 182 11.13 5.17 -16.66
N ARG A 183 9.94 5.06 -17.26
CA ARG A 183 9.18 6.21 -17.79
C ARG A 183 8.91 7.27 -16.72
N PHE A 184 8.55 6.85 -15.51
CA PHE A 184 8.21 7.74 -14.41
C PHE A 184 9.38 7.98 -13.44
N GLN A 185 10.55 7.39 -13.69
CA GLN A 185 11.73 7.46 -12.81
C GLN A 185 11.43 6.99 -11.37
N ILE A 186 10.62 5.93 -11.24
CA ILE A 186 10.20 5.32 -9.98
C ILE A 186 11.14 4.15 -9.65
N LYS A 187 11.54 4.02 -8.39
CA LYS A 187 12.30 2.86 -7.91
C LYS A 187 11.45 1.61 -7.99
N PHE A 188 12.01 0.54 -8.58
CA PHE A 188 11.34 -0.73 -8.79
C PHE A 188 12.06 -1.84 -8.06
N ILE A 189 11.39 -2.49 -7.12
CA ILE A 189 11.91 -3.56 -6.26
C ILE A 189 11.00 -4.80 -6.31
N THR A 190 11.48 -5.91 -5.73
CA THR A 190 10.69 -7.13 -5.56
C THR A 190 10.39 -7.39 -4.08
N ILE A 191 9.29 -8.10 -3.79
CA ILE A 191 8.99 -8.58 -2.43
C ILE A 191 10.06 -9.57 -1.98
N ARG A 192 10.63 -10.37 -2.88
CA ARG A 192 11.72 -11.29 -2.59
C ARG A 192 12.97 -10.58 -2.05
N ASP A 193 13.41 -9.50 -2.74
CA ASP A 193 14.55 -8.72 -2.27
C ASP A 193 14.26 -8.09 -0.89
N LEU A 194 13.01 -7.68 -0.64
CA LEU A 194 12.59 -7.17 0.66
C LEU A 194 12.65 -8.25 1.76
N GLN A 195 12.24 -9.48 1.46
CA GLN A 195 12.37 -10.62 2.39
C GLN A 195 13.84 -10.89 2.73
N GLU A 196 14.71 -10.95 1.72
CA GLU A 196 16.15 -11.14 1.90
C GLU A 196 16.76 -10.01 2.73
N TYR A 197 16.41 -8.76 2.43
CA TYR A 197 16.87 -7.59 3.19
C TYR A 197 16.43 -7.67 4.66
N ARG A 198 15.19 -8.04 4.92
CA ARG A 198 14.70 -8.24 6.29
C ARG A 198 15.42 -9.36 7.03
N CYS A 199 15.70 -10.50 6.39
CA CYS A 199 16.45 -11.59 7.00
C CYS A 199 17.84 -11.14 7.43
N LEU A 200 18.53 -10.33 6.63
CA LEU A 200 19.86 -9.80 6.94
C LEU A 200 19.88 -8.84 8.14
N LEU A 201 18.77 -8.16 8.43
CA LEU A 201 18.68 -7.26 9.59
C LEU A 201 18.54 -8.00 10.94
N TYR A 202 18.18 -9.29 10.91
CA TYR A 202 17.97 -10.10 12.13
C TYR A 202 19.08 -11.13 12.35
N THR A 203 20.10 -11.16 11.50
CA THR A 203 21.33 -11.95 11.67
C THR A 203 22.46 -11.10 12.20
#